data_8dd7736f66721478987b611a6a8f4889
#
_entry.id   8dd7736f66721478987b611a6a8f4889
#
_cell.length_a   1.000
_cell.length_b   1.000
_cell.length_c   1.000
_cell.angle_alpha   90.00
_cell.angle_beta   90.00
_cell.angle_gamma   90.00
#
_symmetry.space_group_name_H-M   'P 1'
#
loop_
_entity.id
_entity.type
_entity.pdbx_description
1 polymer ?
#
loop_
_entity_poly.entity_id
_entity_poly.type
_entity_poly.pdbx_seq_one_letter_code
_entity_poly.pdbx_strand_id
1 'polypeptide(L)'
;MTEDNSRRGLPLAREHMPTGFGISLDGYIGRNGFGSGYEKGEQRIPADFGPGQPMRGFEETYRNIIDYIVRITYRIWEDREVEYILATYSDTSRVFDDYGLQRGSSKIVDDTHHTTGAFSNIRLVADEIVWAGNDEVGYHTSHRTLIRGTNDGDSKYGPATGRDVDLLVIANCVALENEIFLEHVLYNNSSLVLQLGLDLDAMAAAMARNPPAGWPRSDATWDALRAAARPEQPLHLAQPVTGFDVDRFARETLDALWNRRDYGVLAACSADGFPFRGPPERSFKGAKPYAAMLTGLHRALPDLALQVDEVYWMGNEAEGYLASERWSATGTHQGGGLYGQPTGRRVQIWGITQQRIVGGKITHEWMLFNELDLMMQIAAARQ
;
A
#
# COMPACT_ATOMS: atom_id res chain seq x y z
N MET A 1 33.31 -3.19 7.20
CA MET A 1 33.07 -2.69 5.83
C MET A 1 32.06 -1.57 5.99
N THR A 2 32.44 -0.34 5.68
CA THR A 2 31.50 0.79 5.64
C THR A 2 30.62 0.56 4.41
N GLU A 3 29.39 0.11 4.64
CA GLU A 3 28.38 0.00 3.58
C GLU A 3 28.23 1.36 2.93
N ASP A 4 28.42 1.39 1.62
CA ASP A 4 28.17 2.57 0.82
C ASP A 4 26.66 2.81 0.74
N ASN A 5 26.12 3.53 1.72
CA ASN A 5 24.72 3.95 1.77
C ASN A 5 24.38 5.02 0.72
N SER A 6 25.33 5.42 -0.14
CA SER A 6 25.14 6.52 -1.09
C SER A 6 24.12 6.24 -2.19
N ARG A 7 23.74 4.96 -2.38
CA ARG A 7 22.74 4.54 -3.38
C ARG A 7 21.33 4.34 -2.81
N ARG A 8 21.19 4.25 -1.49
CA ARG A 8 19.90 4.01 -0.87
C ARG A 8 19.07 5.29 -0.83
N GLY A 9 17.91 5.26 -1.46
CA GLY A 9 16.98 6.40 -1.46
C GLY A 9 17.22 7.42 -2.57
N LEU A 10 17.95 7.07 -3.65
CA LEU A 10 18.00 7.92 -4.82
C LEU A 10 16.59 8.11 -5.40
N PRO A 11 16.23 9.36 -5.77
CA PRO A 11 14.90 9.61 -6.30
C PRO A 11 14.72 8.96 -7.67
N LEU A 12 13.54 8.44 -7.93
CA LEU A 12 13.14 8.01 -9.26
C LEU A 12 13.10 9.21 -10.22
N ALA A 13 13.58 9.01 -11.45
CA ALA A 13 13.38 9.93 -12.55
C ALA A 13 12.46 9.28 -13.60
N ARG A 14 11.96 10.06 -14.56
CA ARG A 14 11.04 9.55 -15.60
C ARG A 14 11.63 8.40 -16.42
N GLU A 15 12.93 8.44 -16.66
CA GLU A 15 13.67 7.39 -17.36
C GLU A 15 13.68 6.04 -16.64
N HIS A 16 13.35 6.02 -15.35
CA HIS A 16 13.23 4.80 -14.56
C HIS A 16 11.84 4.15 -14.67
N MET A 17 10.88 4.82 -15.32
CA MET A 17 9.52 4.31 -15.48
C MET A 17 9.46 3.37 -16.70
N PRO A 18 8.92 2.16 -16.55
CA PRO A 18 8.71 1.26 -17.67
C PRO A 18 7.74 1.85 -18.71
N THR A 19 8.12 1.78 -19.98
CA THR A 19 7.34 2.32 -21.10
C THR A 19 6.32 1.32 -21.69
N GLY A 20 5.99 0.27 -20.94
CA GLY A 20 5.03 -0.76 -21.34
C GLY A 20 4.88 -1.82 -20.26
N PHE A 21 4.14 -2.89 -20.56
CA PHE A 21 3.83 -4.01 -19.66
C PHE A 21 4.65 -5.27 -19.97
N GLY A 22 5.81 -5.14 -20.60
CA GLY A 22 6.68 -6.27 -20.96
C GLY A 22 7.15 -7.09 -19.74
N ILE A 23 7.30 -6.44 -18.59
CA ILE A 23 7.49 -7.08 -17.29
C ILE A 23 6.30 -6.65 -16.43
N SER A 24 5.27 -7.50 -16.37
CA SER A 24 4.03 -7.23 -15.62
C SER A 24 3.44 -8.53 -15.11
N LEU A 25 2.59 -8.44 -14.10
CA LEU A 25 1.88 -9.60 -13.58
C LEU A 25 1.00 -10.25 -14.66
N ASP A 26 0.23 -9.46 -15.39
CA ASP A 26 -0.60 -9.90 -16.51
C ASP A 26 0.21 -10.59 -17.63
N GLY A 27 1.41 -10.10 -17.88
CA GLY A 27 2.29 -10.63 -18.92
C GLY A 27 2.83 -12.02 -18.62
N TYR A 28 2.86 -12.39 -17.33
CA TYR A 28 3.45 -13.66 -16.88
C TYR A 28 2.47 -14.76 -16.63
N ILE A 29 1.33 -14.42 -16.07
CA ILE A 29 0.47 -15.41 -15.45
C ILE A 29 -0.75 -15.63 -16.29
N GLY A 30 -0.92 -14.78 -17.30
CA GLY A 30 -2.17 -14.71 -18.04
C GLY A 30 -3.33 -14.45 -17.07
N ARG A 31 -4.32 -13.70 -17.48
CA ARG A 31 -5.46 -13.28 -16.66
C ARG A 31 -6.24 -14.38 -15.96
N ASN A 32 -5.91 -15.64 -16.22
CA ASN A 32 -6.63 -16.83 -15.75
C ASN A 32 -5.87 -17.64 -14.70
N GLY A 33 -4.64 -17.28 -14.32
CA GLY A 33 -3.77 -18.19 -13.57
C GLY A 33 -3.61 -17.90 -12.10
N PHE A 34 -3.76 -16.65 -11.68
CA PHE A 34 -3.58 -16.32 -10.27
C PHE A 34 -4.92 -16.07 -9.60
N GLY A 35 -5.19 -16.82 -8.58
CA GLY A 35 -6.15 -16.44 -7.56
C GLY A 35 -7.46 -17.19 -7.49
N SER A 36 -7.85 -17.96 -8.45
CA SER A 36 -9.02 -18.84 -8.29
C SER A 36 -8.59 -20.31 -8.30
N GLY A 37 -8.64 -20.97 -7.15
CA GLY A 37 -8.44 -22.41 -7.06
C GLY A 37 -6.99 -22.87 -6.95
N TYR A 38 -6.09 -21.99 -6.53
CA TYR A 38 -4.71 -22.34 -6.33
C TYR A 38 -4.53 -23.27 -5.12
N GLU A 39 -4.09 -24.50 -5.34
CA GLU A 39 -3.85 -25.48 -4.28
C GLU A 39 -2.41 -25.40 -3.75
N LYS A 40 -2.26 -25.64 -2.45
CA LYS A 40 -0.93 -25.66 -1.82
C LYS A 40 -0.06 -26.73 -2.47
N GLY A 41 1.14 -26.32 -2.92
CA GLY A 41 2.10 -27.23 -3.57
C GLY A 41 2.02 -27.27 -5.09
N GLU A 42 1.05 -26.62 -5.73
CA GLU A 42 1.05 -26.46 -7.18
C GLU A 42 2.15 -25.49 -7.62
N GLN A 43 2.70 -25.66 -8.81
CA GLN A 43 3.68 -24.74 -9.34
C GLN A 43 3.00 -23.41 -9.70
N ARG A 44 3.25 -22.41 -8.89
CA ARG A 44 2.54 -21.14 -8.90
C ARG A 44 3.04 -20.17 -9.94
N ILE A 45 4.25 -20.35 -10.38
CA ILE A 45 4.97 -19.44 -11.25
C ILE A 45 5.45 -20.23 -12.44
N PRO A 46 5.11 -19.81 -13.67
CA PRO A 46 5.62 -20.47 -14.87
C PRO A 46 7.15 -20.50 -14.86
N ALA A 47 7.73 -21.57 -15.39
CA ALA A 47 9.19 -21.71 -15.50
C ALA A 47 9.82 -20.58 -16.37
N ASP A 48 9.05 -20.04 -17.30
CA ASP A 48 9.44 -18.85 -18.09
C ASP A 48 8.65 -17.62 -17.61
N PHE A 49 9.26 -16.90 -16.69
CA PHE A 49 8.67 -15.71 -16.08
C PHE A 49 9.05 -14.43 -16.83
N GLY A 50 8.92 -14.44 -18.16
CA GLY A 50 9.13 -13.32 -19.07
C GLY A 50 10.58 -12.82 -19.18
N PRO A 51 10.81 -11.61 -19.71
CA PRO A 51 12.13 -11.08 -19.90
C PRO A 51 12.88 -10.90 -18.59
N GLY A 52 14.17 -11.19 -18.60
CA GLY A 52 15.07 -10.95 -17.48
C GLY A 52 15.41 -9.48 -17.34
N GLN A 53 15.73 -9.09 -16.11
CA GLN A 53 16.39 -7.83 -15.77
C GLN A 53 17.79 -8.12 -15.23
N PRO A 54 18.71 -7.13 -15.17
CA PRO A 54 20.05 -7.34 -14.63
C PRO A 54 20.04 -7.87 -13.20
N MET A 55 19.19 -7.36 -12.31
CA MET A 55 18.99 -7.84 -10.93
C MET A 55 20.31 -8.02 -10.17
N ARG A 56 21.22 -7.02 -10.25
CA ARG A 56 22.53 -7.10 -9.62
C ARG A 56 22.41 -7.29 -8.11
N GLY A 57 23.08 -8.32 -7.58
CA GLY A 57 23.10 -8.65 -6.16
C GLY A 57 21.88 -9.42 -5.68
N PHE A 58 20.85 -9.61 -6.51
CA PHE A 58 19.73 -10.51 -6.18
C PHE A 58 20.14 -11.97 -6.35
N GLU A 59 19.42 -12.88 -5.71
CA GLU A 59 19.61 -14.32 -5.94
C GLU A 59 19.33 -14.67 -7.40
N GLU A 60 20.18 -15.48 -8.02
CA GLU A 60 20.09 -15.88 -9.45
C GLU A 60 18.79 -16.57 -9.81
N THR A 61 18.05 -17.07 -8.83
CA THR A 61 16.74 -17.69 -9.02
C THR A 61 15.67 -16.71 -9.47
N TYR A 62 15.84 -15.40 -9.21
CA TYR A 62 14.86 -14.37 -9.57
C TYR A 62 15.22 -13.73 -10.89
N ARG A 63 14.30 -13.79 -11.83
CA ARG A 63 14.51 -13.37 -13.20
C ARG A 63 14.33 -11.86 -13.42
N ASN A 64 13.42 -11.27 -12.67
CA ASN A 64 13.11 -9.84 -12.70
C ASN A 64 12.38 -9.44 -11.42
N ILE A 65 12.08 -8.16 -11.27
CA ILE A 65 11.51 -7.61 -10.03
C ILE A 65 10.09 -8.15 -9.73
N ILE A 66 9.28 -8.46 -10.75
CA ILE A 66 7.96 -9.06 -10.53
C ILE A 66 8.11 -10.48 -9.97
N ASP A 67 8.98 -11.28 -10.60
CA ASP A 67 9.31 -12.63 -10.15
C ASP A 67 9.84 -12.61 -8.70
N TYR A 68 10.74 -11.67 -8.38
CA TYR A 68 11.27 -11.49 -7.04
C TYR A 68 10.15 -11.23 -6.02
N ILE A 69 9.39 -10.15 -6.19
CA ILE A 69 8.44 -9.71 -5.17
C ILE A 69 7.29 -10.71 -4.97
N VAL A 70 6.86 -11.40 -6.02
CA VAL A 70 5.81 -12.43 -5.92
C VAL A 70 6.33 -13.65 -5.18
N ARG A 71 7.49 -14.18 -5.59
CA ARG A 71 8.00 -15.44 -5.00
C ARG A 71 8.48 -15.27 -3.57
N ILE A 72 9.14 -14.16 -3.20
CA ILE A 72 9.53 -13.96 -1.80
C ILE A 72 8.30 -13.85 -0.89
N THR A 73 7.23 -13.20 -1.39
CA THR A 73 5.97 -13.11 -0.65
C THR A 73 5.39 -14.50 -0.38
N TYR A 74 5.36 -15.38 -1.39
CA TYR A 74 4.88 -16.75 -1.20
C TYR A 74 5.78 -17.59 -0.28
N ARG A 75 7.10 -17.53 -0.46
CA ARG A 75 8.05 -18.26 0.41
C ARG A 75 7.83 -17.92 1.87
N ILE A 76 7.77 -16.62 2.17
CA ILE A 76 7.63 -16.15 3.55
C ILE A 76 6.27 -16.54 4.13
N TRP A 77 5.20 -16.26 3.43
CA TRP A 77 3.84 -16.30 3.99
C TRP A 77 3.13 -17.65 3.81
N GLU A 78 3.22 -18.24 2.62
CA GLU A 78 2.49 -19.48 2.34
C GLU A 78 3.32 -20.74 2.55
N ASP A 79 4.60 -20.72 2.12
CA ASP A 79 5.53 -21.85 2.33
C ASP A 79 6.12 -21.84 3.75
N ARG A 80 5.87 -20.77 4.51
CA ARG A 80 6.28 -20.61 5.92
C ARG A 80 7.79 -20.53 6.11
N GLU A 81 8.53 -20.09 5.11
CA GLU A 81 9.95 -19.79 5.21
C GLU A 81 10.15 -18.41 5.85
N VAL A 82 9.60 -18.19 7.05
CA VAL A 82 9.57 -16.85 7.67
C VAL A 82 10.97 -16.30 7.90
N GLU A 83 11.94 -17.15 8.25
CA GLU A 83 13.34 -16.77 8.43
C GLU A 83 14.02 -16.28 7.15
N TYR A 84 13.41 -16.50 5.96
CA TYR A 84 13.91 -15.94 4.71
C TYR A 84 13.82 -14.40 4.70
N ILE A 85 13.04 -13.81 5.58
CA ILE A 85 13.05 -12.36 5.85
C ILE A 85 14.46 -11.88 6.16
N LEU A 86 15.25 -12.67 6.89
CA LEU A 86 16.64 -12.31 7.26
C LEU A 86 17.60 -12.25 6.05
N ALA A 87 17.22 -12.83 4.91
CA ALA A 87 17.97 -12.75 3.65
C ALA A 87 17.51 -11.57 2.77
N THR A 88 16.35 -11.00 3.05
CA THR A 88 15.72 -9.96 2.21
C THR A 88 15.47 -8.64 2.95
N TYR A 89 15.69 -8.60 4.26
CA TYR A 89 15.64 -7.39 5.09
C TYR A 89 16.85 -7.36 6.01
N SER A 90 17.29 -6.18 6.39
CA SER A 90 18.38 -5.97 7.35
C SER A 90 17.90 -5.28 8.63
N ASP A 91 18.78 -5.13 9.60
CA ASP A 91 18.52 -4.37 10.83
C ASP A 91 18.30 -2.87 10.57
N THR A 92 18.69 -2.38 9.39
CA THR A 92 18.49 -1.00 8.97
C THR A 92 17.24 -0.79 8.12
N SER A 93 16.57 -1.87 7.72
CA SER A 93 15.33 -1.80 6.96
C SER A 93 14.23 -1.08 7.73
N ARG A 94 13.47 -0.27 7.00
CA ARG A 94 12.38 0.55 7.56
C ARG A 94 11.06 0.09 6.96
N VAL A 95 10.17 -0.41 7.80
CA VAL A 95 8.83 -0.82 7.39
C VAL A 95 7.83 0.11 8.07
N PHE A 96 7.09 0.87 7.28
CA PHE A 96 5.96 1.67 7.73
C PHE A 96 4.68 0.88 7.51
N ASP A 97 4.03 0.51 8.59
CA ASP A 97 2.73 -0.15 8.57
C ASP A 97 1.59 0.81 8.95
N ASP A 98 0.39 0.29 9.10
CA ASP A 98 -0.79 1.07 9.52
C ASP A 98 -0.55 1.88 10.80
N TYR A 99 0.31 1.43 11.72
CA TYR A 99 0.45 1.97 13.07
C TYR A 99 1.75 2.74 13.29
N GLY A 100 2.70 2.64 12.40
CA GLY A 100 3.95 3.38 12.52
C GLY A 100 5.15 2.69 11.92
N LEU A 101 6.34 3.03 12.41
CA LEU A 101 7.61 2.54 11.91
C LEU A 101 8.08 1.30 12.68
N GLN A 102 8.22 0.20 11.98
CA GLN A 102 8.92 -1.01 12.43
C GLN A 102 10.37 -0.96 11.95
N ARG A 103 11.30 -1.35 12.80
CA ARG A 103 12.72 -1.38 12.47
C ARG A 103 13.31 -2.76 12.73
N GLY A 104 14.11 -3.20 11.77
CA GLY A 104 14.93 -4.41 11.89
C GLY A 104 14.19 -5.69 11.47
N SER A 105 14.96 -6.56 10.86
CA SER A 105 14.48 -7.84 10.33
C SER A 105 13.88 -8.76 11.39
N SER A 106 14.44 -8.80 12.60
CA SER A 106 13.91 -9.63 13.69
C SER A 106 12.47 -9.25 14.08
N LYS A 107 12.14 -7.95 14.11
CA LYS A 107 10.77 -7.52 14.41
C LYS A 107 9.80 -7.96 13.33
N ILE A 108 10.22 -7.89 12.05
CA ILE A 108 9.40 -8.33 10.92
C ILE A 108 9.14 -9.83 11.01
N VAL A 109 10.17 -10.62 11.36
CA VAL A 109 10.04 -12.07 11.59
C VAL A 109 9.01 -12.38 12.68
N ASP A 110 9.12 -11.72 13.84
CA ASP A 110 8.19 -11.93 14.96
C ASP A 110 6.73 -11.60 14.57
N ASP A 111 6.51 -10.49 13.89
CA ASP A 111 5.18 -10.06 13.45
C ASP A 111 4.60 -11.01 12.38
N THR A 112 5.46 -11.54 11.51
CA THR A 112 5.06 -12.52 10.49
C THR A 112 4.67 -13.84 11.13
N HIS A 113 5.44 -14.35 12.10
CA HIS A 113 5.08 -15.55 12.86
C HIS A 113 3.75 -15.37 13.60
N HIS A 114 3.54 -14.20 14.24
CA HIS A 114 2.28 -13.91 14.92
C HIS A 114 1.09 -13.95 13.95
N THR A 115 1.23 -13.32 12.79
CA THR A 115 0.16 -13.28 11.79
C THR A 115 -0.12 -14.65 11.18
N THR A 116 0.94 -15.40 10.82
CA THR A 116 0.79 -16.74 10.28
C THR A 116 0.28 -17.74 11.32
N GLY A 117 0.52 -17.50 12.61
CA GLY A 117 -0.09 -18.23 13.71
C GLY A 117 -1.58 -17.95 13.88
N ALA A 118 -2.01 -16.71 13.60
CA ALA A 118 -3.42 -16.33 13.67
C ALA A 118 -4.26 -16.83 12.47
N PHE A 119 -3.59 -17.16 11.34
CA PHE A 119 -4.22 -17.63 10.10
C PHE A 119 -3.40 -18.79 9.53
N SER A 120 -3.67 -20.03 9.99
CA SER A 120 -2.85 -21.18 9.64
C SER A 120 -2.92 -21.58 8.17
N ASN A 121 -3.98 -21.23 7.46
CA ASN A 121 -4.22 -21.55 6.06
C ASN A 121 -4.11 -20.32 5.14
N ILE A 122 -3.30 -19.33 5.53
CA ILE A 122 -3.13 -18.08 4.77
C ILE A 122 -2.74 -18.33 3.33
N ARG A 123 -3.38 -17.57 2.43
CA ARG A 123 -3.13 -17.53 0.99
C ARG A 123 -2.98 -16.10 0.52
N LEU A 124 -2.00 -15.86 -0.31
CA LEU A 124 -1.76 -14.53 -0.91
C LEU A 124 -1.93 -14.60 -2.41
N VAL A 125 -2.88 -13.82 -2.90
CA VAL A 125 -3.17 -13.72 -4.33
C VAL A 125 -2.61 -12.39 -4.83
N ALA A 126 -1.54 -12.45 -5.61
CA ALA A 126 -1.04 -11.26 -6.29
C ALA A 126 -2.11 -10.77 -7.28
N ASP A 127 -2.60 -9.55 -7.08
CA ASP A 127 -3.68 -8.97 -7.89
C ASP A 127 -3.11 -8.00 -8.95
N GLU A 128 -2.15 -7.14 -8.55
CA GLU A 128 -1.44 -6.25 -9.48
C GLU A 128 -0.10 -5.79 -8.88
N ILE A 129 0.87 -5.56 -9.74
CA ILE A 129 2.16 -4.98 -9.35
C ILE A 129 2.53 -3.84 -10.28
N VAL A 130 2.65 -2.65 -9.74
CA VAL A 130 3.26 -1.49 -10.39
C VAL A 130 4.73 -1.45 -9.99
N TRP A 131 5.64 -1.24 -10.93
CA TRP A 131 7.06 -1.14 -10.62
C TRP A 131 7.77 -0.04 -11.42
N ALA A 132 8.89 0.42 -10.89
CA ALA A 132 9.82 1.35 -11.54
C ALA A 132 11.23 1.14 -10.98
N GLY A 133 12.22 1.76 -11.60
CA GLY A 133 13.60 1.73 -11.11
C GLY A 133 14.48 0.73 -11.84
N ASN A 134 15.66 0.52 -11.29
CA ASN A 134 16.73 -0.34 -11.82
C ASN A 134 17.78 -0.65 -10.74
N ASP A 135 18.89 -1.28 -11.13
CA ASP A 135 20.02 -1.62 -10.23
C ASP A 135 20.77 -0.42 -9.64
N GLU A 136 20.48 0.80 -10.06
CA GLU A 136 21.17 2.01 -9.56
C GLU A 136 20.34 2.72 -8.50
N VAL A 137 19.05 2.92 -8.77
CA VAL A 137 18.14 3.66 -7.88
C VAL A 137 17.34 2.72 -6.96
N GLY A 138 17.43 1.42 -7.19
CA GLY A 138 16.58 0.40 -6.57
C GLY A 138 15.32 0.15 -7.38
N TYR A 139 14.73 -1.02 -7.16
CA TYR A 139 13.45 -1.40 -7.75
C TYR A 139 12.34 -1.04 -6.79
N HIS A 140 11.48 -0.12 -7.20
CA HIS A 140 10.27 0.27 -6.50
C HIS A 140 9.11 -0.60 -6.98
N THR A 141 8.39 -1.20 -6.06
CA THR A 141 7.21 -2.02 -6.37
C THR A 141 6.03 -1.58 -5.53
N SER A 142 4.84 -1.58 -6.10
CA SER A 142 3.56 -1.46 -5.39
C SER A 142 2.77 -2.74 -5.63
N HIS A 143 2.84 -3.65 -4.68
CA HIS A 143 2.23 -4.97 -4.75
C HIS A 143 0.85 -4.94 -4.11
N ARG A 144 -0.20 -5.00 -4.92
CA ARG A 144 -1.57 -5.19 -4.45
C ARG A 144 -1.84 -6.69 -4.34
N THR A 145 -2.24 -7.12 -3.16
CA THR A 145 -2.42 -8.53 -2.81
C THR A 145 -3.76 -8.72 -2.13
N LEU A 146 -4.41 -9.85 -2.38
CA LEU A 146 -5.53 -10.33 -1.60
C LEU A 146 -5.02 -11.42 -0.66
N ILE A 147 -5.18 -11.20 0.65
CA ILE A 147 -4.86 -12.19 1.67
C ILE A 147 -6.14 -12.90 2.08
N ARG A 148 -6.16 -14.22 1.94
CA ARG A 148 -7.28 -15.07 2.34
C ARG A 148 -6.84 -16.05 3.41
N GLY A 149 -7.74 -16.37 4.31
CA GLY A 149 -7.47 -17.35 5.37
C GLY A 149 -8.60 -17.42 6.37
N THR A 150 -8.52 -18.39 7.28
CA THR A 150 -9.42 -18.53 8.41
C THR A 150 -8.69 -18.09 9.67
N ASN A 151 -9.31 -17.25 10.48
CA ASN A 151 -8.76 -16.84 11.78
C ASN A 151 -8.94 -17.99 12.79
N ASP A 152 -8.02 -18.92 12.81
CA ASP A 152 -8.00 -20.12 13.62
C ASP A 152 -7.02 -20.06 14.82
N GLY A 153 -6.27 -18.97 14.93
CA GLY A 153 -5.40 -18.65 16.06
C GLY A 153 -5.65 -17.26 16.64
N ASP A 154 -5.10 -16.99 17.82
CA ASP A 154 -5.19 -15.69 18.47
C ASP A 154 -4.47 -14.62 17.62
N SER A 155 -5.12 -13.47 17.46
CA SER A 155 -4.61 -12.34 16.71
C SER A 155 -4.44 -11.10 17.60
N LYS A 156 -3.85 -10.04 17.07
CA LYS A 156 -3.79 -8.73 17.76
C LYS A 156 -5.18 -8.13 18.06
N TYR A 157 -6.23 -8.69 17.50
CA TYR A 157 -7.63 -8.26 17.74
C TYR A 157 -8.38 -9.14 18.74
N GLY A 158 -7.77 -10.20 19.24
CA GLY A 158 -8.35 -11.10 20.24
C GLY A 158 -8.24 -12.57 19.85
N PRO A 159 -9.00 -13.43 20.56
CA PRO A 159 -9.01 -14.87 20.32
C PRO A 159 -9.49 -15.23 18.90
N ALA A 160 -9.14 -16.46 18.48
CA ALA A 160 -9.60 -17.03 17.22
C ALA A 160 -11.14 -16.95 17.08
N THR A 161 -11.59 -16.45 15.93
CA THR A 161 -13.03 -16.29 15.64
C THR A 161 -13.59 -17.40 14.76
N GLY A 162 -12.72 -18.18 14.12
CA GLY A 162 -13.10 -19.20 13.14
C GLY A 162 -13.66 -18.63 11.83
N ARG A 163 -13.54 -17.33 11.61
CA ARG A 163 -14.07 -16.65 10.41
C ARG A 163 -13.06 -16.61 9.28
N ASP A 164 -13.58 -16.76 8.07
CA ASP A 164 -12.83 -16.55 6.85
C ASP A 164 -12.67 -15.05 6.56
N VAL A 165 -11.53 -14.68 6.01
CA VAL A 165 -11.20 -13.31 5.62
C VAL A 165 -10.71 -13.25 4.17
N ASP A 166 -10.99 -12.12 3.50
CA ASP A 166 -10.48 -11.74 2.18
C ASP A 166 -10.02 -10.28 2.26
N LEU A 167 -8.73 -10.09 2.52
CA LEU A 167 -8.16 -8.81 2.89
C LEU A 167 -7.35 -8.19 1.75
N LEU A 168 -7.70 -6.98 1.35
CA LEU A 168 -6.88 -6.18 0.44
C LEU A 168 -5.67 -5.62 1.17
N VAL A 169 -4.50 -5.78 0.57
CA VAL A 169 -3.22 -5.23 1.05
C VAL A 169 -2.52 -4.53 -0.10
N ILE A 170 -1.85 -3.43 0.17
CA ILE A 170 -0.94 -2.78 -0.78
C ILE A 170 0.39 -2.53 -0.07
N ALA A 171 1.47 -3.10 -0.60
CA ALA A 171 2.82 -2.93 -0.10
C ALA A 171 3.70 -2.25 -1.15
N ASN A 172 4.23 -1.08 -0.82
CA ASN A 172 5.23 -0.39 -1.63
C ASN A 172 6.62 -0.70 -1.06
N CYS A 173 7.41 -1.46 -1.82
CA CYS A 173 8.75 -1.86 -1.41
C CYS A 173 9.80 -1.19 -2.29
N VAL A 174 10.96 -0.89 -1.73
CA VAL A 174 12.16 -0.52 -2.49
C VAL A 174 13.23 -1.57 -2.21
N ALA A 175 13.61 -2.31 -3.25
CA ALA A 175 14.59 -3.38 -3.18
C ALA A 175 15.86 -3.03 -3.96
N LEU A 176 17.01 -3.29 -3.37
CA LEU A 176 18.33 -3.13 -3.98
C LEU A 176 19.24 -4.25 -3.48
N GLU A 177 19.93 -4.93 -4.40
CA GLU A 177 20.90 -5.98 -4.08
C GLU A 177 20.33 -7.06 -3.12
N ASN A 178 19.12 -7.55 -3.43
CA ASN A 178 18.34 -8.53 -2.67
C ASN A 178 17.78 -8.03 -1.32
N GLU A 179 17.98 -6.78 -0.95
CA GLU A 179 17.46 -6.22 0.29
C GLU A 179 16.28 -5.28 0.03
N ILE A 180 15.16 -5.52 0.72
CA ILE A 180 14.07 -4.55 0.87
C ILE A 180 14.44 -3.63 2.04
N PHE A 181 14.98 -2.46 1.74
CA PHE A 181 15.44 -1.53 2.77
C PHE A 181 14.39 -0.48 3.16
N LEU A 182 13.34 -0.34 2.36
CA LEU A 182 12.21 0.54 2.65
C LEU A 182 10.92 -0.15 2.22
N GLU A 183 9.95 -0.19 3.11
CA GLU A 183 8.62 -0.69 2.81
C GLU A 183 7.55 0.23 3.42
N HIS A 184 6.48 0.45 2.69
CA HIS A 184 5.24 1.06 3.17
C HIS A 184 4.11 0.09 2.89
N VAL A 185 3.56 -0.53 3.92
CA VAL A 185 2.51 -1.53 3.78
C VAL A 185 1.24 -1.11 4.51
N LEU A 186 0.13 -1.19 3.81
CA LEU A 186 -1.19 -1.00 4.37
C LEU A 186 -1.99 -2.29 4.24
N TYR A 187 -2.33 -2.82 5.38
CA TYR A 187 -3.36 -3.84 5.48
C TYR A 187 -4.71 -3.14 5.65
N ASN A 188 -5.75 -3.63 5.02
CA ASN A 188 -7.08 -3.09 5.27
C ASN A 188 -7.60 -3.54 6.66
N ASN A 189 -6.90 -3.12 7.71
CA ASN A 189 -7.14 -3.58 9.08
C ASN A 189 -8.56 -3.23 9.58
N SER A 190 -9.15 -2.14 9.13
CA SER A 190 -10.55 -1.81 9.44
C SER A 190 -11.52 -2.83 8.84
N SER A 191 -11.26 -3.31 7.63
CA SER A 191 -12.03 -4.41 7.03
C SER A 191 -11.80 -5.73 7.78
N LEU A 192 -10.55 -6.04 8.13
CA LEU A 192 -10.22 -7.25 8.88
C LEU A 192 -11.02 -7.33 10.19
N VAL A 193 -11.07 -6.25 10.97
CA VAL A 193 -11.87 -6.18 12.21
C VAL A 193 -13.34 -6.50 11.94
N LEU A 194 -13.92 -5.94 10.88
CA LEU A 194 -15.31 -6.22 10.50
C LEU A 194 -15.53 -7.68 10.06
N GLN A 195 -14.62 -8.23 9.26
CA GLN A 195 -14.69 -9.62 8.78
C GLN A 195 -14.52 -10.62 9.93
N LEU A 196 -13.74 -10.28 10.95
CA LEU A 196 -13.67 -11.05 12.20
C LEU A 196 -14.95 -10.96 13.04
N GLY A 197 -15.92 -10.13 12.64
CA GLY A 197 -17.20 -9.92 13.33
C GLY A 197 -17.09 -9.06 14.56
N LEU A 198 -16.05 -8.25 14.65
CA LEU A 198 -15.81 -7.35 15.77
C LEU A 198 -16.35 -5.94 15.47
N ASP A 199 -16.69 -5.23 16.53
CA ASP A 199 -17.13 -3.84 16.43
C ASP A 199 -15.91 -2.93 16.20
N LEU A 200 -15.92 -2.16 15.12
CA LEU A 200 -14.78 -1.36 14.69
C LEU A 200 -14.49 -0.18 15.63
N ASP A 201 -15.53 0.50 16.14
CA ASP A 201 -15.37 1.61 17.08
C ASP A 201 -14.86 1.11 18.44
N ALA A 202 -15.42 -0.01 18.94
CA ALA A 202 -14.96 -0.63 20.18
C ALA A 202 -13.52 -1.12 20.07
N MET A 203 -13.12 -1.71 18.91
CA MET A 203 -11.77 -2.15 18.67
C MET A 203 -10.79 -0.98 18.61
N ALA A 204 -11.11 0.09 17.87
CA ALA A 204 -10.28 1.30 17.83
C ALA A 204 -10.08 1.90 19.23
N ALA A 205 -11.14 1.95 20.04
CA ALA A 205 -11.06 2.42 21.43
C ALA A 205 -10.23 1.50 22.33
N ALA A 206 -10.33 0.18 22.16
CA ALA A 206 -9.53 -0.79 22.92
C ALA A 206 -8.04 -0.70 22.56
N MET A 207 -7.72 -0.63 21.28
CA MET A 207 -6.34 -0.47 20.77
C MET A 207 -5.74 0.88 21.15
N ALA A 208 -6.52 1.95 21.20
CA ALA A 208 -6.04 3.26 21.67
C ALA A 208 -5.64 3.25 23.16
N ARG A 209 -6.28 2.42 24.00
CA ARG A 209 -5.89 2.21 25.41
C ARG A 209 -4.61 1.38 25.55
N ASN A 210 -4.46 0.36 24.71
CA ASN A 210 -3.31 -0.55 24.68
C ASN A 210 -2.74 -0.61 23.26
N PRO A 211 -2.09 0.48 22.82
CA PRO A 211 -1.65 0.57 21.44
C PRO A 211 -0.51 -0.41 21.15
N PRO A 212 -0.36 -0.79 19.87
CA PRO A 212 0.82 -1.54 19.41
C PRO A 212 2.12 -0.85 19.82
N ALA A 213 3.16 -1.66 20.04
CA ALA A 213 4.49 -1.12 20.39
C ALA A 213 4.96 -0.14 19.30
N GLY A 214 5.44 1.02 19.73
CA GLY A 214 5.87 2.08 18.81
C GLY A 214 4.76 2.97 18.27
N TRP A 215 3.49 2.73 18.62
CA TRP A 215 2.39 3.61 18.19
C TRP A 215 2.60 5.04 18.72
N PRO A 216 2.55 6.04 17.84
CA PRO A 216 2.81 7.42 18.25
C PRO A 216 1.74 7.94 19.21
N ARG A 217 2.21 8.56 20.27
CA ARG A 217 1.33 9.19 21.30
C ARG A 217 1.34 10.71 21.23
N SER A 218 2.15 11.30 20.35
CA SER A 218 2.26 12.75 20.19
C SER A 218 2.33 13.15 18.73
N ASP A 219 1.90 14.38 18.44
CA ASP A 219 1.98 14.96 17.10
C ASP A 219 3.44 15.06 16.63
N ALA A 220 4.37 15.39 17.53
CA ALA A 220 5.79 15.44 17.21
C ALA A 220 6.36 14.08 16.77
N THR A 221 5.87 12.98 17.37
CA THR A 221 6.26 11.63 16.95
C THR A 221 5.74 11.32 15.54
N TRP A 222 4.49 11.67 15.25
CA TRP A 222 3.92 11.52 13.91
C TRP A 222 4.66 12.35 12.87
N ASP A 223 4.97 13.61 13.18
CA ASP A 223 5.73 14.48 12.27
C ASP A 223 7.13 13.93 11.99
N ALA A 224 7.79 13.36 13.01
CA ALA A 224 9.09 12.70 12.84
C ALA A 224 8.99 11.45 11.95
N LEU A 225 7.96 10.62 12.14
CA LEU A 225 7.71 9.45 11.30
C LEU A 225 7.42 9.82 9.85
N ARG A 226 6.60 10.85 9.62
CA ARG A 226 6.34 11.37 8.27
C ARG A 226 7.60 11.90 7.60
N ALA A 227 8.43 12.65 8.33
CA ALA A 227 9.70 13.13 7.80
C ALA A 227 10.63 11.97 7.43
N ALA A 228 10.69 10.92 8.27
CA ALA A 228 11.50 9.74 8.00
C ALA A 228 10.96 8.87 6.84
N ALA A 229 9.66 8.94 6.55
CA ALA A 229 9.02 8.22 5.46
C ALA A 229 9.11 8.92 4.10
N ARG A 230 9.48 10.20 4.11
CA ARG A 230 9.65 10.96 2.85
C ARG A 230 10.95 10.55 2.17
N PRO A 231 10.97 10.45 0.82
CA PRO A 231 12.21 10.47 0.08
C PRO A 231 13.00 11.73 0.47
N GLU A 232 14.32 11.64 0.59
CA GLU A 232 15.17 12.79 0.93
C GLU A 232 15.02 13.96 -0.05
N GLN A 233 14.54 13.67 -1.26
CA GLN A 233 14.16 14.67 -2.24
C GLN A 233 12.78 14.36 -2.82
N PRO A 234 11.87 15.34 -2.93
CA PRO A 234 10.64 15.14 -3.68
C PRO A 234 11.02 14.81 -5.13
N LEU A 235 10.33 13.83 -5.71
CA LEU A 235 10.44 13.51 -7.13
C LEU A 235 10.07 14.74 -7.96
N HIS A 236 11.09 15.50 -8.39
CA HIS A 236 10.89 16.58 -9.33
C HIS A 236 10.95 16.01 -10.74
N LEU A 237 9.81 15.51 -11.20
CA LEU A 237 9.61 15.17 -12.60
C LEU A 237 9.28 16.45 -13.42
N ALA A 238 9.97 17.53 -13.11
CA ALA A 238 9.68 18.89 -13.59
C ALA A 238 9.96 19.11 -15.09
N GLN A 239 10.51 18.11 -15.79
CA GLN A 239 10.77 18.22 -17.23
C GLN A 239 9.43 18.16 -17.98
N PRO A 240 9.18 19.09 -18.94
CA PRO A 240 8.05 19.00 -19.84
C PRO A 240 8.08 17.66 -20.59
N VAL A 241 6.96 16.95 -20.60
CA VAL A 241 6.82 15.70 -21.38
C VAL A 241 5.98 15.96 -22.62
N THR A 242 6.30 15.24 -23.68
CA THR A 242 5.42 15.09 -24.82
C THR A 242 4.45 13.96 -24.53
N GLY A 243 3.14 14.22 -24.67
CA GLY A 243 2.10 13.23 -24.38
C GLY A 243 1.52 13.33 -22.97
N PHE A 244 0.92 12.24 -22.50
CA PHE A 244 0.22 12.21 -21.21
C PHE A 244 1.22 12.14 -20.04
N ASP A 245 1.10 13.10 -19.12
CA ASP A 245 1.94 13.21 -17.93
C ASP A 245 1.24 12.55 -16.73
N VAL A 246 1.62 11.31 -16.41
CA VAL A 246 1.03 10.51 -15.31
C VAL A 246 1.28 11.16 -13.95
N ASP A 247 2.51 11.64 -13.69
CA ASP A 247 2.85 12.28 -12.40
C ASP A 247 2.00 13.53 -12.17
N ARG A 248 1.95 14.38 -13.17
CA ARG A 248 1.14 15.61 -13.11
C ARG A 248 -0.34 15.26 -12.95
N PHE A 249 -0.86 14.32 -13.72
CA PHE A 249 -2.25 13.90 -13.65
C PHE A 249 -2.62 13.40 -12.24
N ALA A 250 -1.81 12.51 -11.67
CA ALA A 250 -2.01 11.96 -10.33
C ALA A 250 -2.03 13.08 -9.26
N ARG A 251 -1.00 13.94 -9.27
CA ARG A 251 -0.89 15.04 -8.29
C ARG A 251 -2.01 16.05 -8.41
N GLU A 252 -2.33 16.50 -9.62
CA GLU A 252 -3.39 17.49 -9.85
C GLU A 252 -4.78 16.92 -9.51
N THR A 253 -5.02 15.65 -9.78
CA THR A 253 -6.30 14.98 -9.46
C THR A 253 -6.47 14.85 -7.95
N LEU A 254 -5.44 14.34 -7.23
CA LEU A 254 -5.51 14.25 -5.78
C LEU A 254 -5.64 15.62 -5.12
N ASP A 255 -4.88 16.62 -5.58
CA ASP A 255 -5.00 17.98 -5.05
C ASP A 255 -6.40 18.57 -5.30
N ALA A 256 -6.95 18.39 -6.50
CA ALA A 256 -8.30 18.86 -6.81
C ALA A 256 -9.36 18.24 -5.88
N LEU A 257 -9.29 16.94 -5.70
CA LEU A 257 -10.28 16.18 -4.94
C LEU A 257 -10.15 16.37 -3.42
N TRP A 258 -8.92 16.30 -2.89
CA TRP A 258 -8.67 16.28 -1.45
C TRP A 258 -8.43 17.66 -0.86
N ASN A 259 -7.75 18.57 -1.56
CA ASN A 259 -7.42 19.90 -1.05
C ASN A 259 -8.44 20.95 -1.50
N ARG A 260 -8.72 21.02 -2.80
CA ARG A 260 -9.65 22.01 -3.35
C ARG A 260 -11.12 21.60 -3.28
N ARG A 261 -11.40 20.30 -3.04
CA ARG A 261 -12.77 19.73 -2.99
C ARG A 261 -13.55 19.94 -4.28
N ASP A 262 -12.84 20.01 -5.38
CA ASP A 262 -13.42 20.13 -6.70
C ASP A 262 -13.80 18.75 -7.25
N TYR A 263 -14.95 18.26 -6.82
CA TYR A 263 -15.45 16.95 -7.28
C TYR A 263 -15.92 16.98 -8.74
N GLY A 264 -16.04 18.18 -9.34
CA GLY A 264 -16.38 18.33 -10.75
C GLY A 264 -15.32 17.76 -11.68
N VAL A 265 -14.07 17.71 -11.25
CA VAL A 265 -12.96 17.12 -12.03
C VAL A 265 -13.15 15.64 -12.31
N LEU A 266 -13.90 14.90 -11.48
CA LEU A 266 -14.15 13.47 -11.68
C LEU A 266 -14.76 13.16 -13.04
N ALA A 267 -15.63 14.03 -13.58
CA ALA A 267 -16.20 13.85 -14.90
C ALA A 267 -15.15 13.91 -16.03
N ALA A 268 -14.08 14.67 -15.81
CA ALA A 268 -13.00 14.82 -16.79
C ALA A 268 -11.91 13.75 -16.59
N CYS A 269 -11.53 13.45 -15.34
CA CYS A 269 -10.40 12.58 -15.01
C CYS A 269 -10.76 11.10 -14.82
N SER A 270 -12.05 10.73 -14.81
CA SER A 270 -12.44 9.32 -14.66
C SER A 270 -13.36 8.84 -15.79
N ALA A 271 -13.35 7.54 -16.03
CA ALA A 271 -14.28 6.88 -16.94
C ALA A 271 -15.66 6.73 -16.28
N ASP A 272 -16.71 6.68 -17.10
CA ASP A 272 -18.06 6.41 -16.60
C ASP A 272 -18.10 5.07 -15.86
N GLY A 273 -18.64 5.09 -14.64
CA GLY A 273 -18.80 3.87 -13.86
C GLY A 273 -17.50 3.19 -13.43
N PHE A 274 -16.35 3.90 -13.37
CA PHE A 274 -15.11 3.30 -12.91
C PHE A 274 -15.28 2.67 -11.52
N PRO A 275 -14.79 1.43 -11.32
CA PRO A 275 -14.84 0.78 -10.03
C PRO A 275 -13.80 1.37 -9.08
N PHE A 276 -14.21 1.51 -7.82
CA PHE A 276 -13.37 1.88 -6.68
C PHE A 276 -13.45 0.80 -5.60
N ARG A 277 -12.32 0.51 -4.96
CA ARG A 277 -12.23 -0.33 -3.77
C ARG A 277 -11.33 0.34 -2.73
N GLY A 278 -11.80 0.42 -1.49
CA GLY A 278 -11.08 1.06 -0.39
C GLY A 278 -11.58 0.66 1.00
N PRO A 279 -10.90 1.16 2.07
CA PRO A 279 -11.21 0.79 3.44
C PRO A 279 -12.53 1.42 3.91
N PRO A 280 -13.23 0.84 4.91
CA PRO A 280 -13.01 -0.51 5.39
C PRO A 280 -13.47 -1.57 4.36
N GLU A 281 -14.63 -1.42 3.77
CA GLU A 281 -15.23 -2.29 2.75
C GLU A 281 -15.93 -1.46 1.67
N ARG A 282 -15.39 -0.26 1.39
CA ARG A 282 -15.97 0.60 0.37
C ARG A 282 -15.71 -0.01 -1.01
N SER A 283 -16.80 -0.37 -1.68
CA SER A 283 -16.77 -0.84 -3.06
C SER A 283 -17.96 -0.24 -3.79
N PHE A 284 -17.69 0.55 -4.82
CA PHE A 284 -18.72 1.25 -5.59
C PHE A 284 -18.23 1.56 -7.00
N LYS A 285 -19.11 2.12 -7.83
CA LYS A 285 -18.79 2.50 -9.22
C LYS A 285 -19.15 3.95 -9.50
N GLY A 286 -18.22 4.66 -10.12
CA GLY A 286 -18.42 5.98 -10.71
C GLY A 286 -18.23 7.17 -9.77
N ALA A 287 -18.25 8.36 -10.36
CA ALA A 287 -17.89 9.63 -9.74
C ALA A 287 -18.79 10.03 -8.55
N LYS A 288 -20.10 9.79 -8.65
CA LYS A 288 -21.05 10.26 -7.63
C LYS A 288 -20.81 9.60 -6.23
N PRO A 289 -20.71 8.27 -6.08
CA PRO A 289 -20.42 7.68 -4.79
C PRO A 289 -18.99 7.99 -4.33
N TYR A 290 -18.03 8.16 -5.23
CA TYR A 290 -16.68 8.61 -4.91
C TYR A 290 -16.69 10.00 -4.26
N ALA A 291 -17.36 10.97 -4.88
CA ALA A 291 -17.54 12.32 -4.33
C ALA A 291 -18.26 12.30 -2.96
N ALA A 292 -19.24 11.41 -2.79
CA ALA A 292 -19.95 11.25 -1.52
C ALA A 292 -19.02 10.72 -0.41
N MET A 293 -18.13 9.78 -0.71
CA MET A 293 -17.11 9.28 0.22
C MET A 293 -16.19 10.41 0.68
N LEU A 294 -15.61 11.18 -0.27
CA LEU A 294 -14.73 12.30 0.07
C LEU A 294 -15.47 13.41 0.84
N THR A 295 -16.73 13.69 0.48
CA THR A 295 -17.57 14.63 1.23
C THR A 295 -17.75 14.20 2.67
N GLY A 296 -17.90 12.89 2.93
CA GLY A 296 -17.96 12.32 4.28
C GLY A 296 -16.68 12.56 5.07
N LEU A 297 -15.52 12.30 4.45
CA LEU A 297 -14.20 12.55 5.06
C LEU A 297 -13.99 14.05 5.35
N HIS A 298 -14.27 14.93 4.38
CA HIS A 298 -14.13 16.37 4.56
C HIS A 298 -15.12 16.95 5.58
N ARG A 299 -16.26 16.31 5.79
CA ARG A 299 -17.17 16.70 6.86
C ARG A 299 -16.61 16.33 8.24
N ALA A 300 -15.98 15.17 8.36
CA ALA A 300 -15.35 14.76 9.60
C ALA A 300 -14.06 15.55 9.89
N LEU A 301 -13.29 15.86 8.84
CA LEU A 301 -12.00 16.54 8.88
C LEU A 301 -12.03 17.79 7.98
N PRO A 302 -12.64 18.92 8.43
CA PRO A 302 -12.89 20.07 7.57
C PRO A 302 -11.63 20.79 7.07
N ASP A 303 -10.53 20.66 7.74
CA ASP A 303 -9.22 21.22 7.39
C ASP A 303 -8.26 20.18 6.80
N LEU A 304 -8.78 19.05 6.33
CA LEU A 304 -7.98 17.98 5.75
C LEU A 304 -7.14 18.50 4.59
N ALA A 305 -5.83 18.29 4.68
CA ALA A 305 -4.85 18.66 3.67
C ALA A 305 -3.98 17.46 3.33
N LEU A 306 -3.96 17.09 2.07
CA LEU A 306 -3.19 15.97 1.52
C LEU A 306 -1.94 16.47 0.80
N GLN A 307 -0.85 15.71 0.94
CA GLN A 307 0.38 15.85 0.18
C GLN A 307 0.68 14.53 -0.51
N VAL A 308 0.98 14.57 -1.80
CA VAL A 308 1.47 13.40 -2.54
C VAL A 308 2.97 13.25 -2.30
N ASP A 309 3.35 12.15 -1.67
CA ASP A 309 4.73 11.88 -1.27
C ASP A 309 5.55 11.25 -2.40
N GLU A 310 4.92 10.32 -3.16
CA GLU A 310 5.60 9.58 -4.23
C GLU A 310 4.60 9.17 -5.31
N VAL A 311 5.02 9.22 -6.57
CA VAL A 311 4.27 8.68 -7.72
C VAL A 311 5.25 7.91 -8.61
N TYR A 312 4.90 6.71 -9.00
CA TYR A 312 5.57 5.99 -10.07
C TYR A 312 4.56 5.16 -10.87
N TRP A 313 4.93 4.80 -12.07
CA TRP A 313 4.01 4.14 -12.99
C TRP A 313 4.74 3.26 -14.00
N MET A 314 3.98 2.45 -14.70
CA MET A 314 4.39 1.69 -15.88
C MET A 314 3.32 1.81 -16.97
N GLY A 315 3.72 1.57 -18.21
CA GLY A 315 2.82 1.62 -19.37
C GLY A 315 3.12 2.76 -20.34
N ASN A 316 2.22 2.96 -21.30
CA ASN A 316 2.29 3.98 -22.33
C ASN A 316 0.89 4.41 -22.79
N GLU A 317 0.80 5.40 -23.68
CA GLU A 317 -0.50 5.92 -24.15
C GLU A 317 -1.35 4.88 -24.87
N ALA A 318 -0.74 3.94 -25.58
CA ALA A 318 -1.47 2.95 -26.37
C ALA A 318 -2.09 1.84 -25.48
N GLU A 319 -1.37 1.41 -24.46
CA GLU A 319 -1.78 0.35 -23.53
C GLU A 319 -2.48 0.89 -22.28
N GLY A 320 -2.35 2.20 -22.05
CA GLY A 320 -2.69 2.84 -20.78
C GLY A 320 -1.56 2.75 -19.77
N TYR A 321 -1.84 3.16 -18.53
CA TYR A 321 -0.88 3.21 -17.44
C TYR A 321 -1.43 2.52 -16.20
N LEU A 322 -0.52 1.96 -15.42
CA LEU A 322 -0.73 1.60 -14.03
C LEU A 322 0.13 2.53 -13.17
N ALA A 323 -0.48 3.24 -12.25
CA ALA A 323 0.20 4.17 -11.35
C ALA A 323 0.04 3.74 -9.90
N SER A 324 1.06 4.01 -9.10
CA SER A 324 1.04 3.94 -7.65
C SER A 324 1.36 5.31 -7.07
N GLU A 325 0.54 5.75 -6.14
CA GLU A 325 0.60 7.05 -5.50
C GLU A 325 0.63 6.85 -3.99
N ARG A 326 1.72 7.24 -3.34
CA ARG A 326 1.78 7.29 -1.87
C ARG A 326 1.57 8.73 -1.43
N TRP A 327 0.72 8.92 -0.44
CA TRP A 327 0.34 10.23 0.05
C TRP A 327 0.18 10.25 1.57
N SER A 328 0.26 11.44 2.13
CA SER A 328 0.00 11.70 3.54
C SER A 328 -0.95 12.89 3.69
N ALA A 329 -1.75 12.90 4.74
CA ALA A 329 -2.69 13.97 5.01
C ALA A 329 -2.78 14.26 6.52
N THR A 330 -3.15 15.50 6.84
CA THR A 330 -3.46 15.91 8.22
C THR A 330 -4.78 16.65 8.25
N GLY A 331 -5.51 16.52 9.34
CA GLY A 331 -6.75 17.24 9.56
C GLY A 331 -7.12 17.25 11.04
N THR A 332 -8.13 18.03 11.40
CA THR A 332 -8.66 18.10 12.75
C THR A 332 -10.08 17.50 12.77
N HIS A 333 -10.32 16.54 13.66
CA HIS A 333 -11.63 15.91 13.81
C HIS A 333 -12.61 16.89 14.46
N GLN A 334 -13.29 17.70 13.64
CA GLN A 334 -14.20 18.76 14.03
C GLN A 334 -15.64 18.52 13.61
N GLY A 335 -15.89 17.62 12.67
CA GLY A 335 -17.22 17.33 12.14
C GLY A 335 -17.82 16.04 12.68
N GLY A 336 -19.14 16.00 12.81
CA GLY A 336 -19.86 14.78 13.07
C GLY A 336 -20.01 13.92 11.82
N GLY A 337 -20.21 12.62 11.97
CA GLY A 337 -20.49 11.70 10.86
C GLY A 337 -19.65 10.44 10.92
N LEU A 338 -18.75 10.24 9.96
CA LEU A 338 -18.00 8.98 9.77
C LEU A 338 -17.31 8.44 11.02
N TYR A 339 -16.78 9.30 11.87
CA TYR A 339 -15.97 8.92 13.03
C TYR A 339 -16.58 9.42 14.35
N GLY A 340 -17.91 9.62 14.37
CA GLY A 340 -18.68 10.00 15.55
C GLY A 340 -18.58 11.49 15.91
N GLN A 341 -18.75 11.81 17.21
CA GLN A 341 -18.78 13.19 17.68
C GLN A 341 -17.39 13.85 17.60
N PRO A 342 -17.33 15.16 17.29
CA PRO A 342 -16.09 15.92 17.21
C PRO A 342 -15.25 15.80 18.48
N THR A 343 -13.94 15.61 18.31
CA THR A 343 -13.00 15.54 19.43
C THR A 343 -12.02 16.71 19.48
N GLY A 344 -11.92 17.50 18.40
CA GLY A 344 -10.89 18.51 18.23
C GLY A 344 -9.48 17.94 18.02
N ARG A 345 -9.34 16.60 17.94
CA ARG A 345 -8.05 15.93 17.77
C ARG A 345 -7.49 16.20 16.37
N ARG A 346 -6.25 16.67 16.30
CA ARG A 346 -5.47 16.65 15.07
C ARG A 346 -5.05 15.22 14.79
N VAL A 347 -5.31 14.76 13.56
CA VAL A 347 -5.04 13.40 13.11
C VAL A 347 -4.12 13.40 11.91
N GLN A 348 -3.42 12.30 11.73
CA GLN A 348 -2.54 12.06 10.60
C GLN A 348 -2.97 10.77 9.89
N ILE A 349 -3.03 10.87 8.58
CA ILE A 349 -3.44 9.79 7.69
C ILE A 349 -2.35 9.62 6.65
N TRP A 350 -2.10 8.40 6.24
CA TRP A 350 -1.31 8.14 5.06
C TRP A 350 -1.95 7.01 4.25
N GLY A 351 -1.71 7.01 2.96
CA GLY A 351 -2.35 6.06 2.07
C GLY A 351 -1.53 5.74 0.84
N ILE A 352 -1.95 4.67 0.18
CA ILE A 352 -1.47 4.26 -1.13
C ILE A 352 -2.68 4.11 -2.03
N THR A 353 -2.62 4.74 -3.20
CA THR A 353 -3.62 4.61 -4.26
C THR A 353 -2.96 3.94 -5.46
N GLN A 354 -3.63 2.96 -6.04
CA GLN A 354 -3.27 2.43 -7.35
C GLN A 354 -4.37 2.76 -8.35
N GLN A 355 -3.98 3.23 -9.52
CA GLN A 355 -4.91 3.59 -10.59
C GLN A 355 -4.53 2.91 -11.89
N ARG A 356 -5.56 2.44 -12.62
CA ARG A 356 -5.43 2.15 -14.03
C ARG A 356 -5.95 3.35 -14.82
N ILE A 357 -5.11 3.88 -15.69
CA ILE A 357 -5.40 5.08 -16.48
C ILE A 357 -5.37 4.71 -17.95
N VAL A 358 -6.46 4.94 -18.68
CA VAL A 358 -6.58 4.67 -20.11
C VAL A 358 -7.20 5.89 -20.79
N GLY A 359 -6.57 6.35 -21.87
CA GLY A 359 -7.04 7.53 -22.60
C GLY A 359 -7.15 8.79 -21.71
N GLY A 360 -6.22 8.96 -20.75
CA GLY A 360 -6.20 10.08 -19.81
C GLY A 360 -7.29 10.04 -18.74
N LYS A 361 -7.93 8.89 -18.52
CA LYS A 361 -8.99 8.72 -17.53
C LYS A 361 -8.71 7.53 -16.59
N ILE A 362 -9.02 7.72 -15.32
CA ILE A 362 -9.02 6.64 -14.32
C ILE A 362 -10.13 5.66 -14.70
N THR A 363 -9.77 4.42 -15.00
CA THR A 363 -10.70 3.34 -15.31
C THR A 363 -10.93 2.39 -14.14
N HIS A 364 -10.00 2.34 -13.20
CA HIS A 364 -10.08 1.58 -11.95
C HIS A 364 -9.26 2.30 -10.89
N GLU A 365 -9.71 2.23 -9.63
CA GLU A 365 -8.95 2.75 -8.50
C GLU A 365 -9.07 1.84 -7.30
N TRP A 366 -7.93 1.60 -6.66
CA TRP A 366 -7.79 0.94 -5.37
C TRP A 366 -7.04 1.89 -4.44
N MET A 367 -7.61 2.13 -3.28
CA MET A 367 -7.01 3.01 -2.29
C MET A 367 -7.03 2.32 -0.94
N LEU A 368 -5.89 2.32 -0.25
CA LEU A 368 -5.85 2.01 1.18
C LEU A 368 -5.28 3.19 1.94
N PHE A 369 -5.79 3.40 3.13
CA PHE A 369 -5.21 4.30 4.12
C PHE A 369 -5.40 3.70 5.51
N ASN A 370 -4.61 4.15 6.47
CA ASN A 370 -4.59 3.66 7.84
C ASN A 370 -5.86 4.02 8.63
N GLU A 371 -7.05 3.60 8.15
CA GLU A 371 -8.34 4.03 8.70
C GLU A 371 -8.55 3.58 10.15
N LEU A 372 -8.15 2.34 10.50
CA LEU A 372 -8.26 1.90 11.90
C LEU A 372 -7.37 2.72 12.82
N ASP A 373 -6.17 3.07 12.39
CA ASP A 373 -5.27 3.96 13.14
C ASP A 373 -5.86 5.38 13.28
N LEU A 374 -6.45 5.93 12.22
CA LEU A 374 -7.18 7.20 12.30
C LEU A 374 -8.27 7.14 13.39
N MET A 375 -9.02 6.05 13.45
CA MET A 375 -10.05 5.86 14.48
C MET A 375 -9.43 5.73 15.89
N MET A 376 -8.28 5.06 16.01
CA MET A 376 -7.52 5.00 17.27
C MET A 376 -7.07 6.39 17.73
N GLN A 377 -6.55 7.22 16.84
CA GLN A 377 -6.14 8.60 17.14
C GLN A 377 -7.32 9.42 17.66
N ILE A 378 -8.49 9.29 17.06
CA ILE A 378 -9.73 9.95 17.49
C ILE A 378 -10.20 9.40 18.85
N ALA A 379 -10.17 8.08 19.03
CA ALA A 379 -10.59 7.43 20.27
C ALA A 379 -9.70 7.80 21.46
N ALA A 380 -8.38 7.94 21.24
CA ALA A 380 -7.44 8.37 22.27
C ALA A 380 -7.74 9.77 22.83
N ALA A 381 -8.38 10.64 22.06
CA ALA A 381 -8.79 11.96 22.51
C ALA A 381 -10.07 11.97 23.38
N ARG A 382 -10.78 10.84 23.46
CA ARG A 382 -11.99 10.67 24.27
C ARG A 382 -11.71 10.05 25.63
N GLN A 383 -10.47 9.65 25.88
CA GLN A 383 -9.98 9.06 27.14
C GLN A 383 -9.39 10.13 28.04
#